data_932100b618dd94edce1266bb0546c5b0
#
_entry.id   932100b618dd94edce1266bb0546c5b0
#
_cell.length_a   1.000
_cell.length_b   1.000
_cell.length_c   1.000
_cell.angle_alpha   90.00
_cell.angle_beta   90.00
_cell.angle_gamma   90.00
#
_symmetry.space_group_name_H-M   'P 1'
#
loop_
_entity.id
_entity.type
_entity.pdbx_description
1 polymer ?
#
loop_
_entity_poly.entity_id
_entity_poly.type
_entity_poly.pdbx_seq_one_letter_code
_entity_poly.pdbx_strand_id
1 'polypeptide(L)'
;MAVAAALVISGCGAYRGGPGSVPSPTPSEGTGLGYDLVVTEKDRTATMRVGQKVEVVFHAASNMDNWTQVRSTNESVLVPIVNPAATAMRGVTLAAFKAIAPGQAEINAYSNPHCPPGTACPMYVQVVSIKVTVTA
;
A
#
# COMPACT_ATOMS: atom_id res chain seq x y z
N MET A 1 62.05 38.42 -4.84
CA MET A 1 60.59 38.68 -4.77
C MET A 1 59.87 37.41 -5.00
N ALA A 2 59.37 36.80 -3.94
CA ALA A 2 58.71 35.50 -4.00
C ALA A 2 57.20 35.75 -3.90
N VAL A 3 56.47 35.24 -4.87
CA VAL A 3 55.02 35.21 -4.84
C VAL A 3 54.59 33.81 -4.45
N ALA A 4 54.06 33.65 -3.27
CA ALA A 4 53.48 32.41 -2.78
C ALA A 4 52.04 32.29 -3.27
N ALA A 5 51.74 31.32 -4.09
CA ALA A 5 50.39 30.95 -4.45
C ALA A 5 49.84 29.96 -3.42
N ALA A 6 48.84 30.37 -2.66
CA ALA A 6 48.12 29.50 -1.74
C ALA A 6 47.06 28.75 -2.52
N LEU A 7 47.18 27.44 -2.62
CA LEU A 7 46.14 26.52 -3.07
C LEU A 7 45.16 26.28 -1.93
N VAL A 8 43.95 26.79 -2.07
CA VAL A 8 42.84 26.45 -1.20
C VAL A 8 42.22 25.18 -1.76
N ILE A 9 42.48 24.07 -1.12
CA ILE A 9 41.78 22.82 -1.38
C ILE A 9 40.46 22.89 -0.63
N SER A 10 39.38 23.19 -1.34
CA SER A 10 38.04 23.07 -0.82
C SER A 10 37.73 21.62 -0.50
N GLY A 11 37.64 21.33 0.76
CA GLY A 11 37.34 20.02 1.29
C GLY A 11 36.03 19.47 0.78
N CYS A 12 36.08 18.23 0.40
CA CYS A 12 34.93 17.35 0.14
C CYS A 12 33.93 17.43 1.26
N GLY A 13 32.69 17.63 0.87
CA GLY A 13 31.57 17.57 1.76
C GLY A 13 31.53 16.23 2.49
N ALA A 14 31.54 16.33 3.80
CA ALA A 14 31.34 15.19 4.67
C ALA A 14 30.01 14.51 4.33
N TYR A 15 30.08 13.30 3.82
CA TYR A 15 28.96 12.38 3.82
C TYR A 15 28.62 12.10 5.28
N ARG A 16 27.68 12.83 5.80
CA ARG A 16 27.07 12.46 7.08
C ARG A 16 26.09 11.36 6.82
N GLY A 17 26.61 10.15 6.73
CA GLY A 17 25.81 8.99 7.06
C GLY A 17 25.44 9.10 8.54
N GLY A 18 24.30 9.68 8.85
CA GLY A 18 23.76 9.62 10.20
C GLY A 18 23.51 8.15 10.55
N PRO A 19 23.56 7.78 11.86
CA PRO A 19 23.18 6.43 12.29
C PRO A 19 21.78 6.20 11.75
N GLY A 20 21.66 5.19 10.87
CA GLY A 20 20.46 4.97 10.10
C GLY A 20 19.25 4.76 10.97
N SER A 21 18.32 5.70 10.93
CA SER A 21 16.94 5.36 11.11
C SER A 21 16.61 4.40 9.95
N VAL A 22 16.40 3.13 10.29
CA VAL A 22 15.86 2.18 9.34
C VAL A 22 14.54 2.78 8.86
N PRO A 23 14.38 3.10 7.56
CA PRO A 23 13.10 3.59 7.10
C PRO A 23 12.08 2.49 7.38
N SER A 24 11.02 2.84 8.08
CA SER A 24 9.83 1.99 8.17
C SER A 24 9.48 1.56 6.74
N PRO A 25 9.06 0.29 6.52
CA PRO A 25 8.64 -0.12 5.19
C PRO A 25 7.52 0.81 4.75
N THR A 26 7.87 1.76 3.93
CA THR A 26 6.92 2.64 3.28
C THR A 26 6.22 1.80 2.22
N PRO A 27 4.89 1.83 2.13
CA PRO A 27 4.20 1.23 1.02
C PRO A 27 4.87 1.66 -0.28
N SER A 28 5.10 0.72 -1.17
CA SER A 28 5.77 0.99 -2.44
C SER A 28 5.06 2.11 -3.17
N GLU A 29 5.81 3.09 -3.67
CA GLU A 29 5.25 4.12 -4.54
C GLU A 29 4.55 3.46 -5.71
N GLY A 30 3.39 3.98 -6.06
CA GLY A 30 2.55 3.40 -7.09
C GLY A 30 3.28 3.30 -8.44
N THR A 31 3.06 2.20 -9.12
CA THR A 31 3.71 1.86 -10.39
C THR A 31 3.14 2.67 -11.57
N GLY A 32 3.26 3.99 -11.56
CA GLY A 32 3.04 4.81 -12.76
C GLY A 32 1.65 4.80 -13.42
N LEU A 33 0.67 4.09 -12.87
CA LEU A 33 -0.70 4.00 -13.39
C LEU A 33 -1.65 5.03 -12.76
N GLY A 34 -1.12 6.08 -12.16
CA GLY A 34 -1.91 7.13 -11.53
C GLY A 34 -2.29 6.85 -10.07
N TYR A 35 -1.66 5.85 -9.45
CA TYR A 35 -1.77 5.57 -8.03
C TYR A 35 -0.53 6.07 -7.28
N ASP A 36 -0.73 6.62 -6.11
CA ASP A 36 0.34 7.15 -5.27
C ASP A 36 0.91 6.08 -4.33
N LEU A 37 0.09 5.10 -3.96
CA LEU A 37 0.45 4.00 -3.07
C LEU A 37 -0.10 2.67 -3.59
N VAL A 38 0.57 1.59 -3.21
CA VAL A 38 0.08 0.22 -3.39
C VAL A 38 0.11 -0.47 -2.02
N VAL A 39 -1.00 -1.10 -1.65
CA VAL A 39 -1.10 -1.92 -0.44
C VAL A 39 -1.49 -3.35 -0.79
N THR A 40 -1.01 -4.27 0.02
CA THR A 40 -1.24 -5.71 -0.14
C THR A 40 -1.89 -6.30 1.11
N GLU A 41 -2.28 -7.56 1.06
CA GLU A 41 -2.82 -8.28 2.22
C GLU A 41 -1.85 -8.41 3.40
N LYS A 42 -0.58 -8.10 3.18
CA LYS A 42 0.47 -8.13 4.21
C LYS A 42 0.60 -6.83 4.99
N ASP A 43 0.08 -5.75 4.41
CA ASP A 43 0.11 -4.44 5.06
C ASP A 43 -0.94 -4.36 6.17
N ARG A 44 -0.63 -3.66 7.24
CA ARG A 44 -1.53 -3.43 8.38
C ARG A 44 -1.95 -1.97 8.49
N THR A 45 -1.09 -1.08 8.04
CA THR A 45 -1.30 0.37 8.12
C THR A 45 -0.81 1.03 6.84
N ALA A 46 -1.43 2.15 6.50
CA ALA A 46 -1.00 3.03 5.42
C ALA A 46 -1.28 4.47 5.81
N THR A 47 -0.46 5.38 5.32
CA THR A 47 -0.65 6.82 5.51
C THR A 47 -0.75 7.49 4.15
N MET A 48 -1.74 8.33 3.98
CA MET A 48 -2.02 9.06 2.75
C MET A 48 -2.28 10.53 3.05
N ARG A 49 -2.19 11.34 2.01
CA ARG A 49 -2.68 12.72 2.01
C ARG A 49 -3.99 12.81 1.24
N VAL A 50 -4.79 13.82 1.56
CA VAL A 50 -5.99 14.15 0.78
C VAL A 50 -5.63 14.34 -0.70
N GLY A 51 -6.40 13.71 -1.57
CA GLY A 51 -6.20 13.72 -3.03
C GLY A 51 -5.38 12.55 -3.56
N GLN A 52 -4.64 11.84 -2.72
CA GLN A 52 -3.88 10.66 -3.14
C GLN A 52 -4.79 9.45 -3.40
N LYS A 53 -4.31 8.57 -4.26
CA LYS A 53 -4.98 7.33 -4.64
C LYS A 53 -4.13 6.13 -4.20
N VAL A 54 -4.79 5.13 -3.64
CA VAL A 54 -4.17 3.86 -3.26
C VAL A 54 -4.73 2.74 -4.12
N GLU A 55 -3.84 1.93 -4.66
CA GLU A 55 -4.19 0.66 -5.28
C GLU A 55 -4.08 -0.46 -4.25
N VAL A 56 -5.07 -1.33 -4.23
CA VAL A 56 -5.10 -2.51 -3.39
C VAL A 56 -4.87 -3.72 -4.27
N VAL A 57 -3.84 -4.49 -3.95
CA VAL A 57 -3.49 -5.72 -4.68
C VAL A 57 -3.43 -6.85 -3.67
N PHE A 58 -4.47 -7.66 -3.61
CA PHE A 58 -4.56 -8.79 -2.70
C PHE A 58 -4.34 -10.10 -3.44
N HIS A 59 -3.46 -10.93 -2.91
CA HIS A 59 -3.18 -12.26 -3.42
C HIS A 59 -3.86 -13.30 -2.53
N ALA A 60 -4.65 -14.17 -3.12
CA ALA A 60 -5.23 -15.29 -2.41
C ALA A 60 -4.21 -16.40 -2.21
N ALA A 61 -4.26 -17.07 -1.06
CA ALA A 61 -3.51 -18.30 -0.86
C ALA A 61 -4.03 -19.40 -1.79
N SER A 62 -3.20 -20.40 -2.07
CA SER A 62 -3.52 -21.47 -3.05
C SER A 62 -4.77 -22.29 -2.71
N ASN A 63 -5.13 -22.32 -1.42
CA ASN A 63 -6.30 -23.02 -0.91
C ASN A 63 -7.48 -22.09 -0.60
N MET A 64 -7.40 -20.84 -1.02
CA MET A 64 -8.40 -19.82 -0.76
C MET A 64 -8.97 -19.26 -2.07
N ASP A 65 -10.20 -18.82 -2.02
CA ASP A 65 -10.81 -18.05 -3.09
C ASP A 65 -10.25 -16.61 -3.13
N ASN A 66 -10.48 -15.93 -4.24
CA ASN A 66 -10.09 -14.53 -4.34
C ASN A 66 -10.69 -13.71 -3.21
N TRP A 67 -9.96 -12.69 -2.81
CA TRP A 67 -10.47 -11.71 -1.85
C TRP A 67 -11.69 -11.01 -2.41
N THR A 68 -12.72 -10.88 -1.58
CA THR A 68 -14.02 -10.27 -1.95
C THR A 68 -14.38 -9.17 -0.96
N GLN A 69 -15.38 -8.37 -1.31
CA GLN A 69 -15.91 -7.30 -0.47
C GLN A 69 -14.84 -6.33 0.03
N VAL A 70 -13.94 -5.94 -0.88
CA VAL A 70 -12.93 -4.92 -0.57
C VAL A 70 -13.63 -3.58 -0.37
N ARG A 71 -13.67 -3.11 0.87
CA ARG A 71 -14.45 -1.92 1.26
C ARG A 71 -13.67 -1.01 2.19
N SER A 72 -13.99 0.28 2.11
CA SER A 72 -13.61 1.27 3.12
C SER A 72 -14.66 1.31 4.22
N THR A 73 -14.24 1.38 5.48
CA THR A 73 -15.14 1.55 6.63
C THR A 73 -15.62 2.98 6.78
N ASN A 74 -14.97 3.93 6.13
CA ASN A 74 -15.33 5.34 6.19
C ASN A 74 -15.16 6.00 4.83
N GLU A 75 -16.21 6.00 4.04
CA GLU A 75 -16.23 6.59 2.71
C GLU A 75 -16.18 8.12 2.71
N SER A 76 -16.40 8.74 3.87
CA SER A 76 -16.19 10.19 4.03
C SER A 76 -14.71 10.57 4.02
N VAL A 77 -13.83 9.62 4.26
CA VAL A 77 -12.37 9.80 4.28
C VAL A 77 -11.72 9.12 3.08
N LEU A 78 -12.12 7.90 2.79
CA LEU A 78 -11.54 7.05 1.76
C LEU A 78 -12.64 6.44 0.90
N VAL A 79 -12.80 6.94 -0.31
CA VAL A 79 -13.88 6.55 -1.22
C VAL A 79 -13.38 5.53 -2.25
N PRO A 80 -14.15 4.51 -2.59
CA PRO A 80 -13.77 3.57 -3.64
C PRO A 80 -13.75 4.26 -5.01
N ILE A 81 -12.76 3.92 -5.83
CA ILE A 81 -12.67 4.32 -7.21
C ILE A 81 -12.95 3.09 -8.06
N VAL A 82 -13.84 3.22 -9.03
CA VAL A 82 -14.09 2.14 -9.99
C VAL A 82 -12.85 1.95 -10.85
N ASN A 83 -12.22 0.79 -10.73
CA ASN A 83 -11.11 0.39 -11.59
C ASN A 83 -11.63 -0.52 -12.70
N PRO A 84 -11.73 -0.06 -13.94
CA PRO A 84 -12.18 -0.89 -15.05
C PRO A 84 -11.18 -2.01 -15.42
N ALA A 85 -9.95 -1.92 -14.92
CA ALA A 85 -8.93 -2.95 -15.15
C ALA A 85 -8.91 -4.06 -14.09
N ALA A 86 -9.86 -4.07 -13.16
CA ALA A 86 -10.04 -5.16 -12.21
C ALA A 86 -10.52 -6.43 -12.92
N THR A 87 -9.82 -6.84 -13.95
CA THR A 87 -10.00 -8.14 -14.57
C THR A 87 -9.40 -9.15 -13.62
N ALA A 88 -10.27 -9.98 -13.09
CA ALA A 88 -9.94 -11.03 -12.17
C ALA A 88 -8.92 -12.00 -12.78
N MET A 89 -7.65 -11.77 -12.50
CA MET A 89 -6.69 -12.87 -12.57
C MET A 89 -6.98 -13.81 -11.41
N ARG A 90 -6.89 -15.11 -11.67
CA ARG A 90 -7.03 -16.09 -10.60
C ARG A 90 -6.02 -15.79 -9.48
N GLY A 91 -6.52 -15.66 -8.27
CA GLY A 91 -5.71 -15.43 -7.10
C GLY A 91 -5.33 -13.98 -6.85
N VAL A 92 -5.75 -13.03 -7.67
CA VAL A 92 -5.46 -11.61 -7.48
C VAL A 92 -6.75 -10.79 -7.49
N THR A 93 -6.93 -9.97 -6.47
CA THR A 93 -8.03 -9.00 -6.38
C THR A 93 -7.46 -7.60 -6.41
N LEU A 94 -7.96 -6.78 -7.31
CA LEU A 94 -7.58 -5.38 -7.45
C LEU A 94 -8.72 -4.48 -7.01
N ALA A 95 -8.39 -3.43 -6.28
CA ALA A 95 -9.31 -2.36 -5.92
C ALA A 95 -8.53 -1.05 -5.82
N ALA A 96 -9.24 0.06 -5.80
CA ALA A 96 -8.61 1.36 -5.65
C ALA A 96 -9.50 2.30 -4.82
N PHE A 97 -8.86 3.16 -4.06
CA PHE A 97 -9.52 4.15 -3.22
C PHE A 97 -8.82 5.51 -3.36
N LYS A 98 -9.59 6.56 -3.15
CA LYS A 98 -9.09 7.93 -3.11
C LYS A 98 -9.35 8.55 -1.74
N ALA A 99 -8.34 9.21 -1.19
CA ALA A 99 -8.48 9.99 0.04
C ALA A 99 -9.14 11.33 -0.27
N ILE A 100 -10.27 11.61 0.36
CA ILE A 100 -11.06 12.82 0.11
C ILE A 100 -11.13 13.78 1.29
N ALA A 101 -10.82 13.32 2.49
CA ALA A 101 -10.80 14.14 3.70
C ALA A 101 -9.81 13.58 4.71
N PRO A 102 -9.27 14.42 5.64
CA PRO A 102 -8.46 13.93 6.74
C PRO A 102 -9.28 13.05 7.68
N GLY A 103 -8.65 12.02 8.23
CA GLY A 103 -9.28 11.11 9.17
C GLY A 103 -8.71 9.70 9.07
N GLN A 104 -9.46 8.75 9.59
CA GLN A 104 -9.11 7.34 9.56
C GLN A 104 -10.19 6.52 8.88
N ALA A 105 -9.76 5.52 8.11
CA ALA A 105 -10.60 4.51 7.52
C ALA A 105 -9.86 3.17 7.55
N GLU A 106 -10.58 2.08 7.42
CA GLU A 106 -9.98 0.76 7.24
C GLU A 106 -10.41 0.18 5.91
N ILE A 107 -9.49 -0.47 5.23
CA ILE A 107 -9.78 -1.27 4.04
C ILE A 107 -9.92 -2.70 4.51
N ASN A 108 -11.12 -3.25 4.39
CA ASN A 108 -11.44 -4.61 4.77
C ASN A 108 -11.73 -5.46 3.55
N ALA A 109 -11.36 -6.73 3.63
CA ALA A 109 -11.70 -7.74 2.64
C ALA A 109 -11.77 -9.12 3.28
N TYR A 110 -12.43 -10.04 2.59
CA TYR A 110 -12.66 -11.40 3.05
C TYR A 110 -12.24 -12.40 1.98
N SER A 111 -11.72 -13.54 2.41
CA SER A 111 -11.41 -14.67 1.54
C SER A 111 -11.91 -15.96 2.20
N ASN A 112 -12.60 -16.78 1.43
CA ASN A 112 -13.13 -18.06 1.88
C ASN A 112 -12.23 -19.20 1.41
N PRO A 113 -12.24 -20.35 2.11
CA PRO A 113 -11.56 -21.55 1.62
C PRO A 113 -12.11 -22.00 0.28
N HIS A 114 -11.22 -22.35 -0.64
CA HIS A 114 -11.61 -22.96 -1.89
C HIS A 114 -11.93 -24.43 -1.65
N CYS A 115 -13.18 -24.80 -1.87
CA CYS A 115 -13.67 -26.15 -1.61
C CYS A 115 -13.98 -26.85 -2.91
N PRO A 116 -13.19 -27.86 -3.31
CA PRO A 116 -13.55 -28.71 -4.45
C PRO A 116 -14.86 -29.46 -4.20
N PRO A 117 -15.66 -29.75 -5.23
CA PRO A 117 -16.88 -30.54 -5.06
C PRO A 117 -16.61 -31.90 -4.42
N GLY A 118 -17.39 -32.29 -3.41
CA GLY A 118 -17.29 -33.58 -2.74
C GLY A 118 -16.30 -33.65 -1.59
N THR A 119 -15.63 -32.55 -1.21
CA THR A 119 -14.76 -32.44 -0.05
C THR A 119 -15.40 -31.63 1.06
N ALA A 120 -15.07 -31.97 2.34
CA ALA A 120 -15.50 -31.18 3.47
C ALA A 120 -14.83 -29.79 3.41
N CYS A 121 -15.63 -28.74 3.50
CA CYS A 121 -15.15 -27.37 3.47
C CYS A 121 -14.81 -26.89 4.88
N PRO A 122 -13.58 -26.39 5.16
CA PRO A 122 -13.28 -25.77 6.44
C PRO A 122 -14.16 -24.55 6.67
N MET A 123 -14.66 -24.40 7.90
CA MET A 123 -15.53 -23.27 8.27
C MET A 123 -14.73 -22.13 8.88
N TYR A 124 -13.81 -21.54 8.11
CA TYR A 124 -13.12 -20.34 8.52
C TYR A 124 -13.10 -19.31 7.38
N VAL A 125 -12.93 -18.05 7.73
CA VAL A 125 -12.82 -16.94 6.79
C VAL A 125 -11.53 -16.20 7.10
N GLN A 126 -10.74 -15.91 6.09
CA GLN A 126 -9.64 -14.97 6.24
C GLN A 126 -10.15 -13.54 6.12
N VAL A 127 -9.67 -12.68 6.99
CA VAL A 127 -10.00 -11.25 7.00
C VAL A 127 -8.71 -10.46 6.95
N VAL A 128 -8.66 -9.48 6.07
CA VAL A 128 -7.63 -8.45 6.08
C VAL A 128 -8.25 -7.13 6.51
N SER A 129 -7.53 -6.38 7.34
CA SER A 129 -7.90 -5.03 7.73
C SER A 129 -6.65 -4.16 7.69
N ILE A 130 -6.68 -3.12 6.87
CA ILE A 130 -5.60 -2.17 6.71
C ILE A 130 -6.08 -0.82 7.24
N LYS A 131 -5.48 -0.34 8.31
CA LYS A 131 -5.79 0.98 8.85
C LYS A 131 -5.13 2.06 8.00
N VAL A 132 -5.93 2.91 7.40
CA VAL A 132 -5.47 4.05 6.60
C VAL A 132 -5.67 5.34 7.37
N THR A 133 -4.61 6.09 7.54
CA THR A 133 -4.64 7.44 8.11
C THR A 133 -4.46 8.44 6.99
N VAL A 134 -5.41 9.34 6.83
CA VAL A 134 -5.37 10.41 5.84
C VAL A 134 -5.07 11.73 6.54
N THR A 135 -4.03 12.40 6.09
CA THR A 135 -3.64 13.73 6.55
C THR A 135 -3.99 14.79 5.51
N ALA A 136 -4.10 16.01 5.97
CA ALA A 136 -4.39 17.15 5.09
C ALA A 136 -3.27 17.45 4.09
#